data_02e8c20e5b412bb64642379dc25b4eea
#
_entry.id   02e8c20e5b412bb64642379dc25b4eea
#
_cell.length_a   1.000
_cell.length_b   1.000
_cell.length_c   1.000
_cell.angle_alpha   90.00
_cell.angle_beta   90.00
_cell.angle_gamma   90.00
#
_symmetry.space_group_name_H-M   'P 1'
#
loop_
_entity.id
_entity.type
_entity.pdbx_description
1 polymer ?
#
loop_
_entity_poly.entity_id
_entity_poly.type
_entity_poly.pdbx_seq_one_letter_code
_entity_poly.pdbx_strand_id
1 'polypeptide(L)'
;VEAYRAYRQAEQDMEEAQELMADPEMRELCQETFQKAKTDKENLYRELQVLLLPKDPNDGKNVIMEIRGGVGGEESALFAHSLFRMYAMYAAARGWKIELMNYNETELGGVKEADFVISGAGAYSRLKYESGVHRVQRVPETESGGRVHTSTATVAVLPEMEEVDVTIRPEDIEMQVFRSSGAGGQHINKTSSAVRLIH
;
A
#
# COMPACT_ATOMS: atom_id res chain seq x y z
N VAL A 1 11.04 -20.58 12.03
CA VAL A 1 11.72 -21.69 12.74
C VAL A 1 10.70 -22.41 13.65
N GLU A 2 9.89 -21.72 14.41
CA GLU A 2 8.91 -22.31 15.34
C GLU A 2 7.86 -23.17 14.63
N ALA A 3 7.21 -22.66 13.61
CA ALA A 3 6.22 -23.39 12.82
C ALA A 3 6.80 -24.69 12.20
N TYR A 4 8.07 -24.65 11.74
CA TYR A 4 8.73 -25.84 11.21
C TYR A 4 9.02 -26.89 12.31
N ARG A 5 9.43 -26.43 13.49
CA ARG A 5 9.63 -27.34 14.63
C ARG A 5 8.31 -27.99 15.06
N ALA A 6 7.24 -27.21 15.12
CA ALA A 6 5.91 -27.72 15.42
C ALA A 6 5.43 -28.74 14.36
N TYR A 7 5.68 -28.46 13.08
CA TYR A 7 5.38 -29.40 12.00
C TYR A 7 6.13 -30.73 12.16
N ARG A 8 7.42 -30.67 12.47
CA ARG A 8 8.24 -31.88 12.68
C ARG A 8 7.77 -32.66 13.93
N GLN A 9 7.35 -31.94 14.99
CA GLN A 9 6.80 -32.60 16.18
C GLN A 9 5.48 -33.32 15.88
N ALA A 10 4.56 -32.66 15.17
CA ALA A 10 3.31 -33.29 14.77
C ALA A 10 3.52 -34.51 13.84
N GLU A 11 4.56 -34.47 12.98
CA GLU A 11 4.94 -35.62 12.17
C GLU A 11 5.43 -36.80 13.03
N GLN A 12 6.28 -36.52 14.02
CA GLN A 12 6.80 -37.52 14.94
C GLN A 12 5.69 -38.10 15.83
N ASP A 13 4.81 -37.24 16.37
CA ASP A 13 3.66 -37.67 17.18
C ASP A 13 2.72 -38.58 16.38
N MET A 14 2.56 -38.31 15.07
CA MET A 14 1.76 -39.14 14.17
C MET A 14 2.40 -40.53 13.95
N GLU A 15 3.73 -40.57 13.76
CA GLU A 15 4.50 -41.82 13.59
C GLU A 15 4.46 -42.66 14.87
N GLU A 16 4.71 -42.04 16.03
CA GLU A 16 4.64 -42.73 17.34
C GLU A 16 3.24 -43.28 17.65
N ALA A 17 2.20 -42.47 17.39
CA ALA A 17 0.83 -42.93 17.55
C ALA A 17 0.49 -44.11 16.62
N GLN A 18 1.00 -44.12 15.39
CA GLN A 18 0.81 -45.21 14.44
C GLN A 18 1.49 -46.48 14.88
N GLU A 19 2.69 -46.42 15.46
CA GLU A 19 3.39 -47.58 16.00
C GLU A 19 2.66 -48.16 17.20
N LEU A 20 2.17 -47.32 18.12
CA LEU A 20 1.44 -47.74 19.33
C LEU A 20 0.05 -48.30 19.03
N MET A 21 -0.58 -47.96 17.90
CA MET A 21 -1.84 -48.58 17.46
C MET A 21 -1.74 -50.07 17.13
N ALA A 22 -0.51 -50.61 17.04
CA ALA A 22 -0.31 -52.07 16.91
C ALA A 22 -0.72 -52.82 18.16
N ASP A 23 -0.74 -52.19 19.33
CA ASP A 23 -1.21 -52.73 20.61
C ASP A 23 -2.72 -52.55 20.74
N PRO A 24 -3.49 -53.64 20.92
CA PRO A 24 -4.95 -53.59 21.03
C PRO A 24 -5.48 -52.74 22.20
N GLU A 25 -4.73 -52.70 23.32
CA GLU A 25 -5.14 -51.94 24.52
C GLU A 25 -4.94 -50.43 24.34
N MET A 26 -4.00 -50.02 23.50
CA MET A 26 -3.69 -48.61 23.28
C MET A 26 -4.38 -48.01 22.04
N ARG A 27 -5.01 -48.87 21.23
CA ARG A 27 -5.53 -48.50 19.90
C ARG A 27 -6.49 -47.33 19.91
N GLU A 28 -7.43 -47.29 20.84
CA GLU A 28 -8.50 -46.28 20.87
C GLU A 28 -7.92 -44.90 21.26
N LEU A 29 -7.05 -44.85 22.26
CA LEU A 29 -6.35 -43.61 22.69
C LEU A 29 -5.37 -43.09 21.62
N CYS A 30 -4.62 -43.99 20.99
CA CYS A 30 -3.67 -43.64 19.94
C CYS A 30 -4.37 -43.20 18.66
N GLN A 31 -5.58 -43.67 18.38
CA GLN A 31 -6.36 -43.23 17.24
C GLN A 31 -6.78 -41.77 17.34
N GLU A 32 -7.18 -41.29 18.52
CA GLU A 32 -7.49 -39.87 18.76
C GLU A 32 -6.22 -39.01 18.60
N THR A 33 -5.11 -39.44 19.19
CA THR A 33 -3.80 -38.73 19.08
C THR A 33 -3.35 -38.66 17.64
N PHE A 34 -3.45 -39.74 16.87
CA PHE A 34 -3.11 -39.79 15.45
C PHE A 34 -3.94 -38.79 14.63
N GLN A 35 -5.29 -38.79 14.84
CA GLN A 35 -6.15 -37.85 14.09
C GLN A 35 -5.85 -36.39 14.42
N LYS A 36 -5.55 -36.08 15.69
CA LYS A 36 -5.15 -34.76 16.11
C LYS A 36 -3.81 -34.37 15.46
N ALA A 37 -2.79 -35.20 15.59
CA ALA A 37 -1.47 -34.94 15.00
C ALA A 37 -1.54 -34.78 13.48
N LYS A 38 -2.37 -35.55 12.80
CA LYS A 38 -2.62 -35.44 11.35
C LYS A 38 -3.22 -34.08 11.00
N THR A 39 -4.24 -33.65 11.74
CA THR A 39 -4.90 -32.35 11.52
C THR A 39 -3.92 -31.20 11.77
N ASP A 40 -3.15 -31.27 12.86
CA ASP A 40 -2.15 -30.27 13.21
C ASP A 40 -1.03 -30.22 12.14
N LYS A 41 -0.55 -31.36 11.64
CA LYS A 41 0.39 -31.44 10.53
C LYS A 41 -0.12 -30.76 9.26
N GLU A 42 -1.38 -31.02 8.87
CA GLU A 42 -1.98 -30.39 7.70
C GLU A 42 -2.12 -28.86 7.85
N ASN A 43 -2.52 -28.40 9.03
CA ASN A 43 -2.63 -26.97 9.32
C ASN A 43 -1.26 -26.28 9.32
N LEU A 44 -0.27 -26.87 9.98
CA LEU A 44 1.09 -26.37 10.03
C LEU A 44 1.77 -26.37 8.64
N TYR A 45 1.46 -27.35 7.81
CA TYR A 45 1.95 -27.40 6.43
C TYR A 45 1.41 -26.20 5.61
N ARG A 46 0.12 -25.87 5.75
CA ARG A 46 -0.47 -24.68 5.10
C ARG A 46 0.14 -23.40 5.63
N GLU A 47 0.36 -23.31 6.93
CA GLU A 47 1.03 -22.16 7.55
C GLU A 47 2.46 -21.99 7.00
N LEU A 48 3.22 -23.07 6.91
CA LEU A 48 4.57 -23.05 6.33
C LEU A 48 4.56 -22.61 4.86
N GLN A 49 3.59 -23.06 4.06
CA GLN A 49 3.46 -22.60 2.68
C GLN A 49 3.28 -21.07 2.61
N VAL A 50 2.44 -20.51 3.49
CA VAL A 50 2.23 -19.05 3.57
C VAL A 50 3.48 -18.31 4.04
N LEU A 51 4.20 -18.86 5.04
CA LEU A 51 5.43 -18.26 5.56
C LEU A 51 6.60 -18.27 4.55
N LEU A 52 6.58 -19.22 3.60
CA LEU A 52 7.59 -19.33 2.54
C LEU A 52 7.29 -18.48 1.31
N LEU A 53 6.11 -17.84 1.24
CA LEU A 53 5.82 -16.92 0.15
C LEU A 53 6.79 -15.73 0.19
N PRO A 54 7.31 -15.29 -0.97
CA PRO A 54 8.15 -14.11 -1.04
C PRO A 54 7.37 -12.90 -0.52
N LYS A 55 7.92 -12.23 0.49
CA LYS A 55 7.35 -11.02 1.06
C LYS A 55 7.87 -9.81 0.29
N ASP A 56 6.99 -8.90 -0.07
CA ASP A 56 7.37 -7.60 -0.59
C ASP A 56 8.11 -6.81 0.52
N PRO A 57 9.33 -6.31 0.27
CA PRO A 57 10.09 -5.57 1.28
C PRO A 57 9.36 -4.32 1.77
N ASN A 58 8.41 -3.81 0.99
CA ASN A 58 7.62 -2.63 1.35
C ASN A 58 6.37 -2.96 2.19
N ASP A 59 6.00 -4.23 2.37
CA ASP A 59 4.78 -4.63 3.07
C ASP A 59 4.68 -4.12 4.51
N GLY A 60 5.81 -3.88 5.16
CA GLY A 60 5.88 -3.34 6.53
C GLY A 60 5.82 -1.81 6.61
N LYS A 61 5.87 -1.12 5.48
CA LYS A 61 5.93 0.35 5.44
C LYS A 61 4.56 0.99 5.64
N ASN A 62 4.58 2.27 6.01
CA ASN A 62 3.42 3.14 5.91
C ASN A 62 3.09 3.39 4.44
N VAL A 63 1.93 3.95 4.18
CA VAL A 63 1.45 4.19 2.82
C VAL A 63 1.10 5.66 2.62
N ILE A 64 1.55 6.21 1.51
CA ILE A 64 1.13 7.50 0.99
C ILE A 64 0.02 7.24 -0.02
N MET A 65 -1.12 7.87 0.18
CA MET A 65 -2.26 7.77 -0.72
C MET A 65 -2.59 9.14 -1.30
N GLU A 66 -2.84 9.16 -2.59
CA GLU A 66 -3.31 10.34 -3.32
C GLU A 66 -4.61 9.98 -4.02
N ILE A 67 -5.65 10.78 -3.81
CA ILE A 67 -6.95 10.61 -4.46
C ILE A 67 -7.23 11.86 -5.29
N ARG A 68 -7.56 11.67 -6.56
CA ARG A 68 -7.95 12.76 -7.46
C ARG A 68 -9.30 12.48 -8.11
N GLY A 69 -10.18 13.48 -8.11
CA GLY A 69 -11.39 13.45 -8.92
C GLY A 69 -11.05 13.35 -10.41
N GLY A 70 -11.70 12.43 -11.13
CA GLY A 70 -11.51 12.19 -12.54
C GLY A 70 -12.65 12.74 -13.40
N VAL A 71 -13.14 11.92 -14.32
CA VAL A 71 -14.28 12.29 -15.17
C VAL A 71 -15.57 12.26 -14.38
N GLY A 72 -16.39 13.31 -14.52
CA GLY A 72 -17.68 13.44 -13.84
C GLY A 72 -17.93 14.81 -13.20
N GLY A 73 -17.01 15.78 -13.39
CA GLY A 73 -17.16 17.13 -12.85
C GLY A 73 -17.27 17.12 -11.32
N GLU A 74 -18.21 17.84 -10.77
CA GLU A 74 -18.42 17.96 -9.32
C GLU A 74 -18.74 16.61 -8.66
N GLU A 75 -19.48 15.74 -9.34
CA GLU A 75 -19.78 14.40 -8.83
C GLU A 75 -18.53 13.52 -8.67
N SER A 76 -17.51 13.71 -9.50
CA SER A 76 -16.24 13.02 -9.33
C SER A 76 -15.50 13.47 -8.08
N ALA A 77 -15.61 14.75 -7.70
CA ALA A 77 -15.07 15.29 -6.46
C ALA A 77 -15.83 14.77 -5.23
N LEU A 78 -17.15 14.67 -5.30
CA LEU A 78 -17.97 14.05 -4.25
C LEU A 78 -17.64 12.55 -4.09
N PHE A 79 -17.38 11.88 -5.19
CA PHE A 79 -16.95 10.49 -5.15
C PHE A 79 -15.54 10.34 -4.54
N ALA A 80 -14.60 11.21 -4.89
CA ALA A 80 -13.26 11.23 -4.30
C ALA A 80 -13.34 11.47 -2.77
N HIS A 81 -14.20 12.39 -2.31
CA HIS A 81 -14.49 12.57 -0.88
C HIS A 81 -15.01 11.27 -0.23
N SER A 82 -15.92 10.57 -0.91
CA SER A 82 -16.47 9.30 -0.40
C SER A 82 -15.40 8.23 -0.26
N LEU A 83 -14.46 8.15 -1.21
CA LEU A 83 -13.31 7.24 -1.13
C LEU A 83 -12.36 7.61 0.01
N PHE A 84 -12.03 8.88 0.18
CA PHE A 84 -11.21 9.34 1.30
C PHE A 84 -11.85 8.95 2.64
N ARG A 85 -13.15 9.21 2.81
CA ARG A 85 -13.90 8.83 4.00
C ARG A 85 -13.88 7.32 4.24
N MET A 86 -14.03 6.52 3.18
CA MET A 86 -13.96 5.05 3.25
C MET A 86 -12.59 4.59 3.79
N TYR A 87 -11.49 5.11 3.26
CA TYR A 87 -10.14 4.77 3.73
C TYR A 87 -9.90 5.28 5.16
N ALA A 88 -10.41 6.45 5.51
CA ALA A 88 -10.32 6.98 6.86
C ALA A 88 -11.03 6.08 7.88
N MET A 89 -12.23 5.62 7.57
CA MET A 89 -12.97 4.69 8.42
C MET A 89 -12.28 3.33 8.52
N TYR A 90 -11.74 2.83 7.41
CA TYR A 90 -11.00 1.57 7.41
C TYR A 90 -9.73 1.65 8.25
N ALA A 91 -8.96 2.72 8.11
CA ALA A 91 -7.76 2.94 8.92
C ALA A 91 -8.10 3.04 10.41
N ALA A 92 -9.14 3.78 10.78
CA ALA A 92 -9.62 3.88 12.16
C ALA A 92 -10.02 2.51 12.74
N ALA A 93 -10.74 1.69 11.95
CA ALA A 93 -11.13 0.34 12.37
C ALA A 93 -9.93 -0.61 12.56
N ARG A 94 -8.79 -0.32 11.90
CA ARG A 94 -7.54 -1.05 12.05
C ARG A 94 -6.62 -0.48 13.14
N GLY A 95 -6.98 0.63 13.76
CA GLY A 95 -6.13 1.33 14.70
C GLY A 95 -4.93 2.03 14.03
N TRP A 96 -5.02 2.30 12.73
CA TRP A 96 -4.01 3.04 11.98
C TRP A 96 -4.23 4.54 12.11
N LYS A 97 -3.14 5.31 12.08
CA LYS A 97 -3.17 6.77 12.13
C LYS A 97 -3.21 7.33 10.71
N ILE A 98 -4.04 8.35 10.50
CA ILE A 98 -4.05 9.13 9.26
C ILE A 98 -3.47 10.51 9.53
N GLU A 99 -2.61 10.95 8.62
CA GLU A 99 -2.05 12.30 8.58
C GLU A 99 -2.34 12.90 7.20
N LEU A 100 -3.08 14.00 7.21
CA LEU A 100 -3.46 14.71 5.99
C LEU A 100 -2.32 15.66 5.58
N MET A 101 -1.83 15.52 4.35
CA MET A 101 -0.77 16.35 3.78
C MET A 101 -1.34 17.49 2.93
N ASN A 102 -2.32 17.17 2.08
CA ASN A 102 -2.99 18.14 1.21
C ASN A 102 -4.46 17.77 1.07
N TYR A 103 -5.33 18.77 1.03
CA TYR A 103 -6.76 18.56 0.88
C TYR A 103 -7.42 19.74 0.16
N ASN A 104 -7.80 19.53 -1.08
CA ASN A 104 -8.39 20.55 -1.93
C ASN A 104 -9.88 20.29 -2.08
N GLU A 105 -10.69 20.97 -1.25
CA GLU A 105 -12.13 20.84 -1.18
C GLU A 105 -12.83 21.69 -2.26
N THR A 106 -13.98 21.22 -2.73
CA THR A 106 -14.89 21.99 -3.62
C THR A 106 -15.97 22.69 -2.82
N GLU A 107 -16.66 23.67 -3.45
CA GLU A 107 -17.75 24.43 -2.80
C GLU A 107 -18.92 23.54 -2.35
N LEU A 108 -19.12 22.39 -2.99
CA LEU A 108 -20.18 21.43 -2.66
C LEU A 108 -19.73 20.31 -1.71
N GLY A 109 -18.55 20.45 -1.08
CA GLY A 109 -18.03 19.46 -0.14
C GLY A 109 -17.39 18.24 -0.80
N GLY A 110 -17.14 18.29 -2.12
CA GLY A 110 -16.32 17.31 -2.82
C GLY A 110 -14.83 17.58 -2.62
N VAL A 111 -13.98 16.68 -3.09
CA VAL A 111 -12.51 16.79 -3.02
C VAL A 111 -11.92 16.64 -4.40
N LYS A 112 -11.22 17.66 -4.87
CA LYS A 112 -10.47 17.59 -6.14
C LYS A 112 -9.24 16.73 -6.00
N GLU A 113 -8.55 16.88 -4.88
CA GLU A 113 -7.30 16.19 -4.55
C GLU A 113 -7.18 16.04 -3.04
N ALA A 114 -6.80 14.85 -2.58
CA ALA A 114 -6.45 14.57 -1.20
C ALA A 114 -5.20 13.70 -1.14
N ASP A 115 -4.16 14.21 -0.46
CA ASP A 115 -2.91 13.49 -0.21
C ASP A 115 -2.78 13.24 1.28
N PHE A 116 -2.57 12.01 1.68
CA PHE A 116 -2.50 11.62 3.08
C PHE A 116 -1.62 10.40 3.30
N VAL A 117 -1.06 10.31 4.49
CA VAL A 117 -0.27 9.16 4.94
C VAL A 117 -1.14 8.31 5.88
N ILE A 118 -1.11 7.00 5.70
CA ILE A 118 -1.67 6.03 6.65
C ILE A 118 -0.51 5.27 7.29
N SER A 119 -0.36 5.44 8.60
CA SER A 119 0.71 4.83 9.38
C SER A 119 0.15 3.70 10.24
N GLY A 120 0.73 2.51 10.08
CA GLY A 120 0.35 1.34 10.87
C GLY A 120 0.93 0.03 10.33
N ALA A 121 0.99 -0.97 11.17
CA ALA A 121 1.55 -2.27 10.78
C ALA A 121 0.80 -2.90 9.61
N GLY A 122 1.51 -3.12 8.50
CA GLY A 122 0.96 -3.73 7.29
C GLY A 122 0.00 -2.84 6.51
N ALA A 123 0.05 -1.51 6.69
CA ALA A 123 -0.80 -0.57 5.97
C ALA A 123 -0.59 -0.68 4.46
N TYR A 124 0.67 -0.61 4.00
CA TYR A 124 0.99 -0.75 2.58
C TYR A 124 0.59 -2.11 2.03
N SER A 125 0.86 -3.21 2.74
CA SER A 125 0.54 -4.56 2.27
C SER A 125 -0.95 -4.77 1.97
N ARG A 126 -1.83 -4.03 2.66
CA ARG A 126 -3.29 -4.09 2.47
C ARG A 126 -3.78 -3.15 1.38
N LEU A 127 -3.22 -1.94 1.34
CA LEU A 127 -3.73 -0.87 0.48
C LEU A 127 -3.04 -0.82 -0.89
N LYS A 128 -1.91 -1.49 -1.10
CA LYS A 128 -1.18 -1.47 -2.38
C LYS A 128 -2.01 -1.90 -3.61
N TYR A 129 -3.06 -2.69 -3.40
CA TYR A 129 -3.95 -3.15 -4.47
C TYR A 129 -5.09 -2.18 -4.80
N GLU A 130 -5.24 -1.11 -4.01
CA GLU A 130 -6.24 -0.06 -4.25
C GLU A 130 -5.80 0.95 -5.32
N SER A 131 -4.53 0.91 -5.73
CA SER A 131 -4.00 1.81 -6.77
C SER A 131 -4.69 1.58 -8.11
N GLY A 132 -5.24 2.65 -8.69
CA GLY A 132 -5.90 2.60 -10.00
C GLY A 132 -7.07 3.55 -10.14
N VAL A 133 -7.89 3.29 -11.15
CA VAL A 133 -9.11 4.07 -11.41
C VAL A 133 -10.30 3.40 -10.77
N HIS A 134 -10.94 4.12 -9.85
CA HIS A 134 -12.21 3.74 -9.24
C HIS A 134 -13.37 4.34 -10.02
N ARG A 135 -14.39 3.58 -10.26
CA ARG A 135 -15.58 3.99 -11.03
C ARG A 135 -16.85 3.74 -10.23
N VAL A 136 -17.72 4.73 -10.20
CA VAL A 136 -19.06 4.62 -9.61
C VAL A 136 -20.14 4.89 -10.65
N GLN A 137 -21.22 4.15 -10.58
CA GLN A 137 -22.45 4.39 -11.34
C GLN A 137 -23.57 4.56 -10.34
N ARG A 138 -24.04 5.81 -10.20
CA ARG A 138 -25.14 6.18 -9.30
C ARG A 138 -25.87 7.39 -9.85
N VAL A 139 -27.02 7.69 -9.29
CA VAL A 139 -27.65 8.99 -9.49
C VAL A 139 -26.84 10.00 -8.69
N PRO A 140 -26.21 11.01 -9.32
CA PRO A 140 -25.44 12.03 -8.61
C PRO A 140 -26.32 12.85 -7.67
N GLU A 141 -25.73 13.33 -6.58
CA GLU A 141 -26.43 14.30 -5.70
C GLU A 141 -26.73 15.63 -6.42
N THR A 142 -25.96 15.91 -7.48
CA THR A 142 -26.12 17.10 -8.35
C THR A 142 -27.16 16.92 -9.46
N GLU A 143 -27.76 15.74 -9.62
CA GLU A 143 -28.70 15.40 -10.69
C GLU A 143 -30.14 15.45 -10.19
N SER A 144 -30.95 16.37 -10.74
CA SER A 144 -32.36 16.53 -10.39
C SER A 144 -33.32 15.61 -11.16
N GLY A 145 -32.86 15.04 -12.29
CA GLY A 145 -33.66 14.21 -13.20
C GLY A 145 -33.63 12.71 -12.91
N GLY A 146 -32.93 12.25 -11.86
CA GLY A 146 -32.86 10.85 -11.46
C GLY A 146 -32.07 9.96 -12.42
N ARG A 147 -31.27 10.54 -13.32
CA ARG A 147 -30.46 9.80 -14.28
C ARG A 147 -29.19 9.23 -13.64
N VAL A 148 -28.87 7.99 -13.97
CA VAL A 148 -27.61 7.35 -13.55
C VAL A 148 -26.45 7.91 -14.37
N HIS A 149 -25.43 8.42 -13.71
CA HIS A 149 -24.19 8.89 -14.32
C HIS A 149 -23.02 8.01 -13.89
N THR A 150 -21.96 8.07 -14.68
CA THR A 150 -20.68 7.40 -14.34
C THR A 150 -19.67 8.47 -13.94
N SER A 151 -19.10 8.32 -12.76
CA SER A 151 -18.02 9.17 -12.28
C SER A 151 -16.80 8.33 -11.92
N THR A 152 -15.62 8.92 -12.06
CA THR A 152 -14.35 8.24 -11.77
C THR A 152 -13.51 9.07 -10.82
N ALA A 153 -12.70 8.36 -10.02
CA ALA A 153 -11.63 8.96 -9.25
C ALA A 153 -10.37 8.07 -9.39
N THR A 154 -9.21 8.68 -9.36
CA THR A 154 -7.93 7.97 -9.40
C THR A 154 -7.36 7.89 -8.00
N VAL A 155 -6.87 6.72 -7.61
CA VAL A 155 -6.17 6.48 -6.37
C VAL A 155 -4.75 6.06 -6.68
N ALA A 156 -3.75 6.78 -6.17
CA ALA A 156 -2.36 6.36 -6.19
C ALA A 156 -1.99 5.87 -4.79
N VAL A 157 -1.24 4.77 -4.72
CA VAL A 157 -0.79 4.15 -3.47
C VAL A 157 0.70 3.90 -3.57
N LEU A 158 1.47 4.57 -2.73
CA LEU A 158 2.93 4.52 -2.71
C LEU A 158 3.42 4.12 -1.33
N PRO A 159 4.48 3.29 -1.23
CA PRO A 159 5.10 3.04 0.07
C PRO A 159 5.78 4.31 0.54
N GLU A 160 5.69 4.62 1.83
CA GLU A 160 6.47 5.69 2.43
C GLU A 160 7.95 5.33 2.33
N MET A 161 8.72 6.18 1.67
CA MET A 161 10.16 6.00 1.54
C MET A 161 10.86 6.75 2.67
N GLU A 162 11.90 6.14 3.24
CA GLU A 162 12.82 6.85 4.13
C GLU A 162 13.53 7.95 3.34
N GLU A 163 13.85 9.07 4.00
CA GLU A 163 14.68 10.10 3.39
C GLU A 163 15.99 9.45 2.92
N VAL A 164 16.20 9.49 1.62
CA VAL A 164 17.48 9.06 1.07
C VAL A 164 18.42 10.25 1.21
N ASP A 165 19.42 10.11 2.06
CA ASP A 165 20.53 11.06 2.12
C ASP A 165 21.30 11.04 0.80
N VAL A 166 20.90 11.92 -0.10
CA VAL A 166 21.62 12.12 -1.36
C VAL A 166 22.81 13.02 -1.06
N THR A 167 23.97 12.42 -0.87
CA THR A 167 25.21 13.19 -0.74
C THR A 167 25.69 13.60 -2.12
N ILE A 168 25.43 14.85 -2.50
CA ILE A 168 25.98 15.43 -3.72
C ILE A 168 27.41 15.93 -3.40
N ARG A 169 28.41 15.29 -4.00
CA ARG A 169 29.79 15.73 -3.83
C ARG A 169 30.07 16.91 -4.77
N PRO A 170 30.82 17.95 -4.34
CA PRO A 170 31.18 19.06 -5.21
C PRO A 170 31.90 18.64 -6.50
N GLU A 171 32.62 17.51 -6.46
CA GLU A 171 33.35 16.95 -7.60
C GLU A 171 32.41 16.32 -8.66
N ASP A 172 31.16 15.97 -8.28
CA ASP A 172 30.13 15.39 -9.18
C ASP A 172 29.35 16.51 -9.91
N ILE A 173 29.63 17.80 -9.57
CA ILE A 173 28.94 18.94 -10.15
C ILE A 173 29.91 19.69 -11.07
N GLU A 174 29.62 19.72 -12.36
CA GLU A 174 30.28 20.61 -13.31
C GLU A 174 29.51 21.94 -13.41
N MET A 175 30.16 23.02 -13.04
CA MET A 175 29.61 24.38 -13.15
C MET A 175 30.11 25.06 -14.43
N GLN A 176 29.19 25.28 -15.37
CA GLN A 176 29.45 25.99 -16.61
C GLN A 176 28.89 27.41 -16.53
N VAL A 177 29.74 28.38 -16.80
CA VAL A 177 29.35 29.81 -16.85
C VAL A 177 29.39 30.29 -18.31
N PHE A 178 28.26 30.77 -18.79
CA PHE A 178 28.15 31.21 -20.18
C PHE A 178 27.30 32.48 -20.32
N ARG A 179 27.27 33.04 -21.53
CA ARG A 179 26.43 34.21 -21.82
C ARG A 179 25.00 33.77 -21.99
N SER A 180 24.05 34.42 -21.32
CA SER A 180 22.64 34.13 -21.48
C SER A 180 22.19 34.48 -22.91
N SER A 181 21.39 33.62 -23.51
CA SER A 181 20.74 33.85 -24.80
C SER A 181 19.38 34.52 -24.59
N GLY A 182 19.15 35.69 -25.18
CA GLY A 182 17.87 36.40 -25.10
C GLY A 182 17.95 37.81 -25.67
N ALA A 183 16.81 38.41 -25.96
CA ALA A 183 16.70 39.82 -26.33
C ALA A 183 16.98 40.67 -25.12
N GLY A 184 18.15 41.27 -25.08
CA GLY A 184 18.58 42.12 -23.96
C GLY A 184 19.72 43.05 -24.34
N GLY A 185 19.96 44.06 -23.50
CA GLY A 185 20.94 45.10 -23.72
C GLY A 185 22.41 44.62 -23.58
N GLN A 186 23.32 45.59 -23.52
CA GLN A 186 24.76 45.40 -23.54
C GLN A 186 25.30 44.47 -22.41
N HIS A 187 24.59 44.34 -21.27
CA HIS A 187 24.96 43.51 -20.16
C HIS A 187 24.84 42.02 -20.48
N ILE A 188 23.78 41.60 -21.17
CA ILE A 188 23.53 40.19 -21.56
C ILE A 188 24.57 39.70 -22.56
N ASN A 189 25.03 40.58 -23.45
CA ASN A 189 25.95 40.23 -24.54
C ASN A 189 27.44 40.28 -24.14
N LYS A 190 27.77 40.95 -23.03
CA LYS A 190 29.17 41.16 -22.60
C LYS A 190 29.58 40.35 -21.38
N THR A 191 28.66 40.01 -20.50
CA THR A 191 28.93 39.27 -19.25
C THR A 191 28.43 37.85 -19.30
N SER A 192 29.27 36.90 -18.88
CA SER A 192 28.87 35.48 -18.69
C SER A 192 28.16 35.33 -17.34
N SER A 193 26.88 35.68 -17.30
CA SER A 193 26.06 35.69 -16.07
C SER A 193 25.10 34.49 -15.94
N ALA A 194 25.04 33.65 -16.97
CA ALA A 194 24.25 32.44 -16.90
C ALA A 194 25.08 31.26 -16.35
N VAL A 195 24.52 30.51 -15.45
CA VAL A 195 25.15 29.35 -14.82
C VAL A 195 24.32 28.09 -15.14
N ARG A 196 25.00 27.03 -15.55
CA ARG A 196 24.46 25.69 -15.70
C ARG A 196 25.21 24.77 -14.76
N LEU A 197 24.47 23.99 -14.00
CA LEU A 197 25.01 22.91 -13.22
C LEU A 197 24.67 21.60 -13.93
N ILE A 198 25.66 20.74 -14.07
CA ILE A 198 25.54 19.39 -14.65
C ILE A 198 25.99 18.41 -13.55
N HIS A 199 25.16 17.39 -13.28
CA HIS A 199 25.42 16.32 -12.32
C HIS A 199 25.38 14.97 -13.02
#